data_2ed686c2058c57efefb5d9996c7967fb
#
_entry.id   2ed686c2058c57efefb5d9996c7967fb
#
_cell.length_a   1.000
_cell.length_b   1.000
_cell.length_c   1.000
_cell.angle_alpha   90.00
_cell.angle_beta   90.00
_cell.angle_gamma   90.00
#
_symmetry.space_group_name_H-M   'P 1'
#
loop_
_entity.id
_entity.type
_entity.pdbx_description
1 polymer ?
#
loop_
_entity_poly.entity_id
_entity_poly.type
_entity_poly.pdbx_seq_one_letter_code
_entity_poly.pdbx_strand_id
1 'polypeptide(L)'
;MAAGMTLLELTIACAILLILATTAVPLARVAVMRRKEEALRVALREIRNAIDRYKDYADQGKIQVKAGTEGYPPDLQTLVTGVPLAGAGIGAPIGTPAGSLSGSSSGSTSGSPGGSQSSKRLHFLSKIPVDPMTGSTDWGLRSVQDDTDSTSWGGEDVFDVYSKSTGTAMNGTKYSDW
;
A
#
# COMPACT_ATOMS: atom_id res chain seq x y z
N MET A 1 -36.19 -24.23 -47.39
CA MET A 1 -35.13 -24.87 -48.19
C MET A 1 -33.85 -24.77 -47.38
N ALA A 2 -33.38 -25.90 -46.84
CA ALA A 2 -32.07 -25.94 -46.14
C ALA A 2 -30.99 -26.07 -47.21
N ALA A 3 -30.20 -25.04 -47.41
CA ALA A 3 -29.03 -25.12 -48.30
C ALA A 3 -27.98 -26.01 -47.60
N GLY A 4 -27.69 -27.17 -48.16
CA GLY A 4 -26.62 -28.04 -47.67
C GLY A 4 -25.27 -27.40 -47.95
N MET A 5 -24.46 -27.17 -46.92
CA MET A 5 -23.07 -26.74 -47.09
C MET A 5 -22.24 -27.81 -47.79
N THR A 6 -21.45 -27.41 -48.78
CA THR A 6 -20.52 -28.32 -49.42
C THR A 6 -19.29 -28.58 -48.54
N LEU A 7 -18.68 -29.75 -48.68
CA LEU A 7 -17.45 -30.11 -47.96
C LEU A 7 -16.30 -29.11 -48.24
N LEU A 8 -16.24 -28.59 -49.48
CA LEU A 8 -15.29 -27.57 -49.88
C LEU A 8 -15.50 -26.25 -49.11
N GLU A 9 -16.74 -25.79 -48.96
CA GLU A 9 -17.08 -24.57 -48.25
C GLU A 9 -16.71 -24.67 -46.75
N LEU A 10 -16.97 -25.84 -46.14
CA LEU A 10 -16.58 -26.12 -44.76
C LEU A 10 -15.06 -26.07 -44.58
N THR A 11 -14.27 -26.66 -45.49
CA THR A 11 -12.80 -26.63 -45.39
C THR A 11 -12.23 -25.24 -45.56
N ILE A 12 -12.77 -24.42 -46.45
CA ILE A 12 -12.36 -23.02 -46.63
C ILE A 12 -12.73 -22.20 -45.39
N ALA A 13 -13.92 -22.36 -44.84
CA ALA A 13 -14.33 -21.68 -43.62
C ALA A 13 -13.44 -22.04 -42.45
N CYS A 14 -13.13 -23.32 -42.25
CA CYS A 14 -12.20 -23.76 -41.19
C CYS A 14 -10.78 -23.20 -41.39
N ALA A 15 -10.28 -23.13 -42.63
CA ALA A 15 -8.96 -22.57 -42.91
C ALA A 15 -8.87 -21.07 -42.54
N ILE A 16 -9.90 -20.30 -42.90
CA ILE A 16 -9.98 -18.88 -42.54
C ILE A 16 -10.03 -18.70 -41.01
N LEU A 17 -10.86 -19.49 -40.32
CA LEU A 17 -10.95 -19.42 -38.85
C LEU A 17 -9.63 -19.77 -38.15
N LEU A 18 -8.89 -20.76 -38.67
CA LEU A 18 -7.57 -21.12 -38.14
C LEU A 18 -6.57 -19.97 -38.28
N ILE A 19 -6.53 -19.29 -39.41
CA ILE A 19 -5.65 -18.14 -39.64
C ILE A 19 -6.00 -17.01 -38.66
N LEU A 20 -7.27 -16.70 -38.48
CA LEU A 20 -7.72 -15.66 -37.54
C LEU A 20 -7.41 -16.05 -36.10
N ALA A 21 -7.62 -17.30 -35.71
CA ALA A 21 -7.35 -17.79 -34.36
C ALA A 21 -5.85 -17.69 -33.99
N THR A 22 -4.94 -17.97 -34.93
CA THR A 22 -3.49 -17.90 -34.68
C THR A 22 -3.00 -16.49 -34.40
N THR A 23 -3.61 -15.45 -34.93
CA THR A 23 -3.25 -14.05 -34.73
C THR A 23 -3.87 -13.45 -33.44
N ALA A 24 -4.99 -13.97 -32.97
CA ALA A 24 -5.72 -13.45 -31.84
C ALA A 24 -4.99 -13.69 -30.48
N VAL A 25 -4.33 -14.84 -30.32
CA VAL A 25 -3.67 -15.27 -29.09
C VAL A 25 -2.52 -14.34 -28.68
N PRO A 26 -1.55 -13.99 -29.53
CA PRO A 26 -0.44 -13.10 -29.15
C PRO A 26 -0.93 -11.70 -28.78
N LEU A 27 -1.94 -11.18 -29.50
CA LEU A 27 -2.49 -9.86 -29.22
C LEU A 27 -3.16 -9.80 -27.82
N ALA A 28 -3.89 -10.84 -27.44
CA ALA A 28 -4.51 -10.94 -26.14
C ALA A 28 -3.48 -10.93 -25.00
N ARG A 29 -2.35 -11.62 -25.16
CA ARG A 29 -1.26 -11.64 -24.16
C ARG A 29 -0.67 -10.26 -23.94
N VAL A 30 -0.41 -9.51 -25.02
CA VAL A 30 0.11 -8.13 -24.93
C VAL A 30 -0.88 -7.22 -24.21
N ALA A 31 -2.17 -7.33 -24.51
CA ALA A 31 -3.20 -6.52 -23.87
C ALA A 31 -3.30 -6.81 -22.34
N VAL A 32 -3.21 -8.07 -21.95
CA VAL A 32 -3.21 -8.47 -20.54
C VAL A 32 -1.98 -7.92 -19.82
N MET A 33 -0.78 -8.01 -20.44
CA MET A 33 0.46 -7.51 -19.85
C MET A 33 0.38 -6.00 -19.62
N ARG A 34 -0.06 -5.23 -20.61
CA ARG A 34 -0.25 -3.77 -20.46
C ARG A 34 -1.17 -3.40 -19.30
N ARG A 35 -2.30 -4.12 -19.15
CA ARG A 35 -3.21 -3.89 -18.02
C ARG A 35 -2.56 -4.16 -16.67
N LYS A 36 -1.75 -5.22 -16.58
CA LYS A 36 -1.00 -5.53 -15.36
C LYS A 36 0.05 -4.46 -15.05
N GLU A 37 0.78 -3.98 -16.04
CA GLU A 37 1.76 -2.91 -15.88
C GLU A 37 1.10 -1.59 -15.40
N GLU A 38 -0.05 -1.26 -15.98
CA GLU A 38 -0.81 -0.09 -15.55
C GLU A 38 -1.32 -0.23 -14.11
N ALA A 39 -1.87 -1.39 -13.78
CA ALA A 39 -2.32 -1.70 -12.42
C ALA A 39 -1.16 -1.65 -11.41
N LEU A 40 0.04 -2.12 -11.77
CA LEU A 40 1.23 -2.01 -10.93
C LEU A 40 1.60 -0.55 -10.66
N ARG A 41 1.62 0.29 -11.68
CA ARG A 41 1.90 1.74 -11.52
C ARG A 41 0.88 2.44 -10.65
N VAL A 42 -0.38 2.05 -10.74
CA VAL A 42 -1.44 2.59 -9.88
C VAL A 42 -1.21 2.18 -8.44
N ALA A 43 -0.93 0.89 -8.18
CA ALA A 43 -0.67 0.37 -6.84
C ALA A 43 0.55 1.03 -6.19
N LEU A 44 1.67 1.16 -6.92
CA LEU A 44 2.87 1.85 -6.43
C LEU A 44 2.57 3.31 -6.06
N ARG A 45 1.88 4.04 -6.93
CA ARG A 45 1.49 5.43 -6.63
C ARG A 45 0.56 5.54 -5.43
N GLU A 46 -0.36 4.60 -5.25
CA GLU A 46 -1.26 4.58 -4.10
C GLU A 46 -0.48 4.43 -2.79
N ILE A 47 0.48 3.50 -2.74
CA ILE A 47 1.30 3.29 -1.55
C ILE A 47 2.22 4.49 -1.31
N ARG A 48 2.93 4.99 -2.32
CA ARG A 48 3.82 6.16 -2.22
C ARG A 48 3.07 7.40 -1.73
N ASN A 49 1.91 7.67 -2.28
CA ASN A 49 1.06 8.78 -1.82
C ASN A 49 0.60 8.61 -0.36
N ALA A 50 0.41 7.38 0.12
CA ALA A 50 0.07 7.12 1.52
C ALA A 50 1.28 7.35 2.43
N ILE A 51 2.48 6.97 2.00
CA ILE A 51 3.75 7.25 2.70
C ILE A 51 3.99 8.75 2.78
N ASP A 52 3.85 9.48 1.67
CA ASP A 52 4.02 10.94 1.62
C ASP A 52 3.05 11.67 2.57
N ARG A 53 1.76 11.26 2.57
CA ARG A 53 0.79 11.81 3.51
C ARG A 53 1.15 11.52 4.96
N TYR A 54 1.63 10.32 5.25
CA TYR A 54 2.08 9.99 6.61
C TYR A 54 3.23 10.92 7.02
N LYS A 55 4.22 11.11 6.15
CA LYS A 55 5.35 12.02 6.35
C LYS A 55 4.89 13.45 6.58
N ASP A 56 3.98 13.96 5.76
CA ASP A 56 3.40 15.30 5.91
C ASP A 56 2.74 15.51 7.29
N TYR A 57 1.99 14.52 7.78
CA TYR A 57 1.36 14.57 9.10
C TYR A 57 2.37 14.46 10.24
N ALA A 58 3.44 13.70 10.03
CA ALA A 58 4.55 13.59 10.97
C ALA A 58 5.28 14.93 11.11
N ASP A 59 5.65 15.56 9.99
CA ASP A 59 6.35 16.85 9.97
C ASP A 59 5.51 18.00 10.54
N GLN A 60 4.19 17.92 10.42
CA GLN A 60 3.26 18.84 11.06
C GLN A 60 3.04 18.55 12.56
N GLY A 61 3.67 17.52 13.11
CA GLY A 61 3.49 17.11 14.51
C GLY A 61 2.07 16.62 14.85
N LYS A 62 1.28 16.26 13.83
CA LYS A 62 -0.12 15.82 14.02
C LYS A 62 -0.25 14.36 14.44
N ILE A 63 0.78 13.56 14.24
CA ILE A 63 0.85 12.16 14.63
C ILE A 63 2.10 11.91 15.47
N GLN A 64 2.05 10.86 16.29
CA GLN A 64 3.22 10.42 17.02
C GLN A 64 4.07 9.51 16.13
N VAL A 65 5.33 9.86 15.95
CA VAL A 65 6.32 9.10 15.20
C VAL A 65 7.23 8.32 16.13
N LYS A 66 7.64 7.15 15.69
CA LYS A 66 8.65 6.35 16.37
C LYS A 66 10.01 7.04 16.19
N ALA A 67 10.80 7.11 17.27
CA ALA A 67 12.16 7.64 17.18
C ALA A 67 13.01 6.78 16.22
N GLY A 68 13.80 7.43 15.35
CA GLY A 68 14.67 6.78 14.38
C GLY A 68 14.06 6.55 12.99
N THR A 69 12.76 6.86 12.78
CA THR A 69 12.12 6.66 11.47
C THR A 69 12.10 7.91 10.58
N GLU A 70 12.73 9.00 11.00
CA GLU A 70 12.77 10.29 10.27
C GLU A 70 11.38 10.81 9.83
N GLY A 71 10.32 10.35 10.49
CA GLY A 71 8.94 10.72 10.17
C GLY A 71 8.28 9.85 9.11
N TYR A 72 8.91 8.79 8.64
CA TYR A 72 8.34 7.78 7.75
C TYR A 72 7.65 6.66 8.54
N PRO A 73 6.71 5.91 7.93
CA PRO A 73 6.05 4.80 8.62
C PRO A 73 7.04 3.66 8.87
N PRO A 74 6.97 2.98 10.04
CA PRO A 74 7.85 1.86 10.34
C PRO A 74 7.56 0.61 9.48
N ASP A 75 6.35 0.49 8.98
CA ASP A 75 5.89 -0.59 8.10
C ASP A 75 4.64 -0.17 7.31
N LEU A 76 4.31 -0.89 6.24
CA LEU A 76 3.10 -0.65 5.44
C LEU A 76 1.81 -0.92 6.22
N GLN A 77 1.86 -1.82 7.20
CA GLN A 77 0.69 -2.15 8.01
C GLN A 77 0.27 -0.97 8.89
N THR A 78 1.21 -0.13 9.32
CA THR A 78 0.92 1.10 10.07
C THR A 78 0.05 2.07 9.27
N LEU A 79 0.23 2.15 7.94
CA LEU A 79 -0.61 2.98 7.06
C LEU A 79 -2.07 2.50 7.03
N VAL A 80 -2.29 1.18 7.14
CA VAL A 80 -3.63 0.56 7.14
C VAL A 80 -4.25 0.59 8.53
N THR A 81 -3.49 0.23 9.57
CA THR A 81 -3.97 0.20 10.97
C THR A 81 -4.26 1.61 11.50
N GLY A 82 -3.58 2.61 10.93
CA GLY A 82 -3.68 4.00 11.33
C GLY A 82 -2.91 4.31 12.61
N VAL A 83 -2.61 5.58 12.80
CA VAL A 83 -1.90 6.11 13.96
C VAL A 83 -2.78 7.07 14.75
N PRO A 84 -2.60 7.16 16.09
CA PRO A 84 -3.32 8.12 16.91
C PRO A 84 -2.90 9.55 16.56
N LEU A 85 -3.85 10.48 16.52
CA LEU A 85 -3.54 11.90 16.39
C LEU A 85 -2.81 12.39 17.65
N ALA A 86 -1.76 13.17 17.45
CA ALA A 86 -1.11 13.90 18.53
C ALA A 86 -2.11 14.92 19.10
N GLY A 87 -2.43 14.81 20.38
CA GLY A 87 -3.43 15.66 21.05
C GLY A 87 -4.77 15.01 21.33
N ALA A 88 -5.06 13.82 20.82
CA ALA A 88 -6.32 13.12 21.10
C ALA A 88 -6.29 12.25 22.37
N GLY A 89 -5.37 12.48 23.31
CA GLY A 89 -5.30 11.63 24.50
C GLY A 89 -4.15 11.86 25.45
N ILE A 90 -3.64 13.07 25.59
CA ILE A 90 -2.67 13.35 26.67
C ILE A 90 -3.22 14.46 27.58
N GLY A 91 -4.14 14.06 28.44
CA GLY A 91 -4.29 14.68 29.73
C GLY A 91 -3.32 14.05 30.73
N ALA A 92 -2.02 14.19 30.51
CA ALA A 92 -1.02 13.99 31.53
C ALA A 92 -0.03 15.14 31.43
N PRO A 93 -0.04 16.08 32.38
CA PRO A 93 1.01 17.11 32.49
C PRO A 93 2.31 16.43 32.87
N ILE A 94 3.28 16.43 31.98
CA ILE A 94 4.66 16.12 32.32
C ILE A 94 5.18 17.29 33.18
N GLY A 95 5.36 17.02 34.46
CA GLY A 95 6.35 17.65 35.29
C GLY A 95 6.15 19.13 35.65
N THR A 96 5.41 19.41 36.71
CA THR A 96 5.74 20.49 37.60
C THR A 96 6.37 19.92 38.90
N PRO A 97 7.52 20.47 39.36
CA PRO A 97 8.13 20.00 40.58
C PRO A 97 7.27 20.36 41.79
N ALA A 98 7.34 19.49 42.78
CA ALA A 98 6.63 19.52 44.02
C ALA A 98 6.53 20.91 44.70
N GLY A 99 5.31 21.33 44.93
CA GLY A 99 4.94 22.36 45.86
C GLY A 99 3.65 21.94 46.55
N SER A 100 3.78 21.55 47.82
CA SER A 100 2.73 21.16 48.74
C SER A 100 1.61 22.17 48.81
N LEU A 101 0.34 21.76 48.75
CA LEU A 101 -0.71 22.30 49.62
C LEU A 101 -1.83 21.26 49.78
N SER A 102 -1.97 20.90 51.01
CA SER A 102 -3.01 20.17 51.71
C SER A 102 -4.40 20.75 51.41
N GLY A 103 -5.36 19.90 51.03
CA GLY A 103 -6.76 20.30 50.90
C GLY A 103 -7.67 19.09 50.75
N SER A 104 -8.14 18.58 51.89
CA SER A 104 -9.20 17.55 51.96
C SER A 104 -10.50 18.01 51.32
N SER A 105 -11.05 17.20 50.42
CA SER A 105 -12.51 17.06 50.33
C SER A 105 -12.87 15.69 49.72
N SER A 106 -13.41 14.88 50.57
CA SER A 106 -14.09 13.61 50.27
C SER A 106 -15.29 13.84 49.37
N GLY A 107 -15.28 13.17 48.22
CA GLY A 107 -16.41 13.08 47.32
C GLY A 107 -16.34 11.75 46.56
N SER A 108 -16.95 10.74 47.19
CA SER A 108 -17.18 9.44 46.57
C SER A 108 -18.16 9.58 45.42
N THR A 109 -17.72 9.40 44.21
CA THR A 109 -18.56 9.05 43.09
C THR A 109 -17.96 7.81 42.41
N SER A 110 -18.64 6.70 42.66
CA SER A 110 -18.49 5.45 41.91
C SER A 110 -18.85 5.70 40.43
N GLY A 111 -17.86 5.88 39.61
CA GLY A 111 -17.97 6.00 38.17
C GLY A 111 -17.26 4.85 37.50
N SER A 112 -18.01 4.01 36.86
CA SER A 112 -17.66 2.82 36.10
C SER A 112 -16.37 2.99 35.26
N PRO A 113 -15.41 2.05 35.34
CA PRO A 113 -14.27 2.05 34.43
C PRO A 113 -14.67 1.29 33.16
N GLY A 114 -15.09 2.04 32.13
CA GLY A 114 -15.56 1.40 30.91
C GLY A 114 -15.80 2.35 29.73
N GLY A 115 -15.06 3.46 29.68
CA GLY A 115 -15.02 4.29 28.49
C GLY A 115 -13.71 3.99 27.75
N SER A 116 -13.71 3.04 26.81
CA SER A 116 -12.70 2.98 25.76
C SER A 116 -12.76 4.32 25.05
N GLN A 117 -11.88 5.25 25.41
CA GLN A 117 -11.65 6.44 24.61
C GLN A 117 -11.08 5.94 23.30
N SER A 118 -11.96 5.78 22.31
CA SER A 118 -11.63 5.53 20.93
C SER A 118 -10.77 6.71 20.45
N SER A 119 -9.46 6.61 20.65
CA SER A 119 -8.52 7.58 20.11
C SER A 119 -8.72 7.58 18.62
N LYS A 120 -9.15 8.73 18.08
CA LYS A 120 -9.39 8.90 16.65
C LYS A 120 -8.09 8.56 15.91
N ARG A 121 -8.08 7.43 15.21
CA ARG A 121 -6.95 6.98 14.40
C ARG A 121 -7.06 7.55 13.00
N LEU A 122 -5.95 7.96 12.45
CA LEU A 122 -5.84 8.42 11.09
C LEU A 122 -5.28 7.30 10.23
N HIS A 123 -6.05 6.88 9.24
CA HIS A 123 -5.67 5.86 8.26
C HIS A 123 -5.21 6.55 6.98
N PHE A 124 -4.11 6.08 6.41
CA PHE A 124 -3.53 6.62 5.18
C PHE A 124 -3.80 5.71 3.99
N LEU A 125 -4.03 4.41 4.25
CA LEU A 125 -4.32 3.41 3.25
C LEU A 125 -5.49 2.53 3.73
N SER A 126 -6.44 2.20 2.87
CA SER A 126 -7.56 1.33 3.22
C SER A 126 -7.15 -0.13 3.35
N LYS A 127 -6.27 -0.57 2.47
CA LYS A 127 -5.66 -1.92 2.44
C LYS A 127 -4.36 -1.85 1.64
N ILE A 128 -3.43 -2.76 1.91
CA ILE A 128 -2.24 -2.90 1.08
C ILE A 128 -2.67 -3.47 -0.29
N PRO A 129 -2.39 -2.77 -1.40
CA PRO A 129 -2.72 -3.27 -2.74
C PRO A 129 -1.97 -4.56 -3.05
N VAL A 130 -2.57 -5.40 -3.90
CA VAL A 130 -1.92 -6.61 -4.41
C VAL A 130 -1.05 -6.22 -5.61
N ASP A 131 0.19 -6.67 -5.63
CA ASP A 131 1.07 -6.55 -6.80
C ASP A 131 0.55 -7.46 -7.93
N PRO A 132 0.12 -6.90 -9.07
CA PRO A 132 -0.42 -7.68 -10.19
C PRO A 132 0.62 -8.57 -10.89
N MET A 133 1.92 -8.36 -10.64
CA MET A 133 2.99 -9.15 -11.22
C MET A 133 3.32 -10.38 -10.39
N THR A 134 3.37 -10.24 -9.05
CA THR A 134 3.64 -11.35 -8.13
C THR A 134 2.37 -12.03 -7.62
N GLY A 135 1.22 -11.33 -7.65
CA GLY A 135 -0.04 -11.78 -7.07
C GLY A 135 -0.07 -11.74 -5.54
N SER A 136 0.89 -11.06 -4.91
CA SER A 136 1.07 -10.97 -3.46
C SER A 136 0.92 -9.53 -2.98
N THR A 137 0.70 -9.34 -1.68
CA THR A 137 0.78 -8.06 -0.98
C THR A 137 2.18 -7.81 -0.38
N ASP A 138 3.14 -8.68 -0.70
CA ASP A 138 4.51 -8.60 -0.23
C ASP A 138 5.35 -7.71 -1.15
N TRP A 139 5.41 -6.44 -0.82
CA TRP A 139 6.20 -5.43 -1.53
C TRP A 139 7.65 -5.42 -1.07
N GLY A 140 8.56 -5.06 -1.96
CA GLY A 140 9.91 -4.68 -1.58
C GLY A 140 9.87 -3.32 -0.90
N LEU A 141 10.61 -3.16 0.17
CA LEU A 141 10.68 -1.93 0.96
C LEU A 141 12.08 -1.33 0.85
N ARG A 142 12.17 -0.02 0.91
CA ARG A 142 13.41 0.73 1.04
C ARG A 142 13.28 1.74 2.16
N SER A 143 14.31 1.87 2.95
CA SER A 143 14.49 2.90 3.97
C SER A 143 15.13 4.15 3.35
N VAL A 144 15.04 5.28 4.03
CA VAL A 144 15.75 6.51 3.64
C VAL A 144 17.26 6.29 3.53
N GLN A 145 17.80 5.38 4.35
CA GLN A 145 19.24 5.10 4.41
C GLN A 145 19.70 4.05 3.40
N ASP A 146 18.76 3.37 2.74
CA ASP A 146 19.10 2.35 1.75
C ASP A 146 19.47 2.99 0.40
N ASP A 147 20.38 2.37 -0.33
CA ASP A 147 20.66 2.76 -1.71
C ASP A 147 19.43 2.55 -2.61
N THR A 148 19.32 3.36 -3.66
CA THR A 148 18.20 3.31 -4.61
C THR A 148 18.05 1.95 -5.30
N ASP A 149 19.13 1.19 -5.41
CA ASP A 149 19.17 -0.14 -6.02
C ASP A 149 19.17 -1.27 -4.98
N SER A 150 19.08 -0.94 -3.69
CA SER A 150 19.08 -1.93 -2.62
C SER A 150 17.87 -2.87 -2.74
N THR A 151 18.14 -4.16 -2.61
CA THR A 151 17.14 -5.22 -2.51
C THR A 151 16.96 -5.70 -1.07
N SER A 152 17.76 -5.19 -0.13
CA SER A 152 17.62 -5.43 1.30
C SER A 152 17.08 -4.17 1.99
N TRP A 153 16.11 -4.38 2.87
CA TRP A 153 15.51 -3.29 3.64
C TRP A 153 16.24 -3.10 4.96
N GLY A 154 16.56 -1.85 5.30
CA GLY A 154 17.24 -1.48 6.56
C GLY A 154 16.40 -1.74 7.82
N GLY A 155 15.09 -1.92 7.69
CA GLY A 155 14.21 -2.38 8.78
C GLY A 155 13.71 -1.29 9.73
N GLU A 156 14.08 -0.03 9.54
CA GLU A 156 13.73 1.05 10.46
C GLU A 156 12.50 1.85 10.03
N ASP A 157 12.39 2.13 8.72
CA ASP A 157 11.34 2.93 8.12
C ASP A 157 11.02 2.46 6.70
N VAL A 158 9.92 2.95 6.15
CA VAL A 158 9.53 2.71 4.75
C VAL A 158 9.45 4.05 4.04
N PHE A 159 10.51 4.33 3.27
CA PHE A 159 10.60 5.51 2.41
C PHE A 159 10.02 5.26 1.02
N ASP A 160 10.35 4.12 0.41
CA ASP A 160 9.87 3.75 -0.92
C ASP A 160 9.49 2.26 -0.99
N VAL A 161 8.70 1.92 -2.01
CA VAL A 161 8.26 0.56 -2.28
C VAL A 161 8.50 0.20 -3.74
N TYR A 162 8.81 -1.08 -3.99
CA TYR A 162 9.01 -1.63 -5.33
C TYR A 162 8.39 -3.03 -5.46
N SER A 163 8.19 -3.48 -6.70
CA SER A 163 7.73 -4.84 -6.96
C SER A 163 8.86 -5.85 -6.81
N LYS A 164 8.64 -6.94 -6.10
CA LYS A 164 9.57 -8.08 -6.00
C LYS A 164 9.55 -8.97 -7.24
N SER A 165 8.87 -8.57 -8.31
CA SER A 165 8.84 -9.31 -9.56
C SER A 165 10.19 -9.25 -10.27
N THR A 166 10.70 -10.40 -10.66
CA THR A 166 11.94 -10.53 -11.48
C THR A 166 11.69 -10.31 -12.97
N GLY A 167 10.44 -10.00 -13.35
CA GLY A 167 10.06 -9.80 -14.74
C GLY A 167 10.54 -8.47 -15.31
N THR A 168 10.46 -8.38 -16.63
CA THR A 168 10.81 -7.18 -17.40
C THR A 168 9.55 -6.65 -18.08
N ALA A 169 9.37 -5.35 -18.02
CA ALA A 169 8.29 -4.64 -18.67
C ALA A 169 8.46 -4.61 -20.19
N MET A 170 7.40 -4.26 -20.90
CA MET A 170 7.41 -4.17 -22.36
C MET A 170 8.39 -3.11 -22.90
N ASN A 171 8.76 -2.12 -22.08
CA ASN A 171 9.75 -1.10 -22.41
C ASN A 171 11.19 -1.53 -22.09
N GLY A 172 11.42 -2.74 -21.59
CA GLY A 172 12.73 -3.29 -21.26
C GLY A 172 13.23 -2.98 -19.86
N THR A 173 12.50 -2.19 -19.03
CA THR A 173 12.86 -1.93 -17.63
C THR A 173 12.41 -3.09 -16.73
N LYS A 174 13.12 -3.34 -15.64
CA LYS A 174 12.69 -4.31 -14.65
C LYS A 174 11.55 -3.73 -13.81
N TYR A 175 10.62 -4.58 -13.35
CA TYR A 175 9.55 -4.13 -12.45
C TYR A 175 10.07 -3.72 -11.06
N SER A 176 11.21 -4.24 -10.65
CA SER A 176 11.90 -3.84 -9.41
C SER A 176 12.42 -2.40 -9.42
N ASP A 177 12.53 -1.80 -10.60
CA ASP A 177 13.07 -0.45 -10.78
C ASP A 177 11.98 0.63 -10.87
N TRP A 178 10.70 0.22 -10.72
CA TRP A 178 9.52 1.11 -10.85
C TRP A 178 9.12 1.78 -9.49
#